data_b214882019d2acd7f5f3b08a07548816
#
_entry.id   b214882019d2acd7f5f3b08a07548816
#
_cell.length_a   1.000
_cell.length_b   1.000
_cell.length_c   1.000
_cell.angle_alpha   90.00
_cell.angle_beta   90.00
_cell.angle_gamma   90.00
#
_symmetry.space_group_name_H-M   'P 1'
#
loop_
_entity.id
_entity.type
_entity.pdbx_description
1 polymer ?
#
loop_
_entity_poly.entity_id
_entity_poly.type
_entity_poly.pdbx_seq_one_letter_code
_entity_poly.pdbx_strand_id
1 'polypeptide(L)'
;LAGTEPASTIEIMENGLRFQVDIRSGQKTGFYLDQRENRAKILPYVKDKRVLNCFCFSGAFSVYAMQGSASQVVSVDSSADAIELAKINAALNFPNYEQQEWMVADVFTYLRQLRDQRATFDVIILDPPKFAPTRSLAEKAARGYKDINLLAMKLLVAGGTLVTFSCSGGISAEFFQKILSGAASDAGRRVIIEERLFQSSDHTVSLHFPEGEYLKGFICRVF
;
A
#
# COMPACT_ATOMS: atom_id res chain seq x y z
N LEU A 1 6.69 34.97 -0.83
CA LEU A 1 7.61 33.83 -0.87
C LEU A 1 8.97 34.34 -1.33
N ALA A 2 10.04 33.94 -0.65
CA ALA A 2 11.43 34.28 -1.01
C ALA A 2 12.10 33.01 -1.59
N GLY A 3 12.94 33.18 -2.62
CA GLY A 3 13.70 32.10 -3.24
C GLY A 3 13.31 31.85 -4.70
N THR A 4 14.03 30.89 -5.32
CA THR A 4 13.77 30.45 -6.69
C THR A 4 12.67 29.38 -6.67
N GLU A 5 11.76 29.43 -7.62
CA GLU A 5 10.71 28.41 -7.78
C GLU A 5 11.36 27.05 -8.09
N PRO A 6 11.07 26.00 -7.30
CA PRO A 6 11.66 24.68 -7.55
C PRO A 6 11.15 24.07 -8.85
N ALA A 7 11.83 23.06 -9.38
CA ALA A 7 11.33 22.23 -10.46
C ALA A 7 10.00 21.58 -10.06
N SER A 8 9.17 21.18 -11.03
CA SER A 8 7.88 20.50 -10.75
C SER A 8 8.08 19.18 -10.03
N THR A 9 9.16 18.48 -10.34
CA THR A 9 9.58 17.25 -9.67
C THR A 9 10.96 17.44 -9.07
N ILE A 10 11.20 16.82 -7.93
CA ILE A 10 12.49 16.71 -7.26
C ILE A 10 12.85 15.24 -7.07
N GLU A 11 14.13 14.93 -7.08
CA GLU A 11 14.60 13.60 -6.72
C GLU A 11 14.89 13.53 -5.22
N ILE A 12 14.40 12.48 -4.58
CA ILE A 12 14.73 12.15 -3.19
C ILE A 12 15.37 10.76 -3.12
N MET A 13 16.06 10.49 -2.01
CA MET A 13 16.62 9.17 -1.73
C MET A 13 16.01 8.61 -0.44
N GLU A 14 15.56 7.34 -0.50
CA GLU A 14 15.04 6.61 0.65
C GLU A 14 15.66 5.21 0.69
N ASN A 15 16.40 4.89 1.75
CA ASN A 15 17.08 3.59 1.93
C ASN A 15 17.92 3.15 0.72
N GLY A 16 18.58 4.10 0.05
CA GLY A 16 19.40 3.86 -1.14
C GLY A 16 18.62 3.78 -2.46
N LEU A 17 17.30 3.87 -2.43
CA LEU A 17 16.44 3.93 -3.61
C LEU A 17 16.11 5.37 -3.98
N ARG A 18 16.03 5.67 -5.27
CA ARG A 18 15.77 6.99 -5.83
C ARG A 18 14.31 7.13 -6.23
N PHE A 19 13.71 8.28 -5.94
CA PHE A 19 12.32 8.57 -6.29
C PHE A 19 12.19 9.99 -6.84
N GLN A 20 11.51 10.13 -7.97
CA GLN A 20 10.96 11.41 -8.43
C GLN A 20 9.68 11.70 -7.66
N VAL A 21 9.56 12.92 -7.16
CA VAL A 21 8.44 13.39 -6.35
C VAL A 21 7.87 14.66 -6.98
N ASP A 22 6.59 14.64 -7.30
CA ASP A 22 5.87 15.84 -7.73
C ASP A 22 5.42 16.65 -6.50
N ILE A 23 6.12 17.74 -6.24
CA ILE A 23 5.85 18.62 -5.09
C ILE A 23 4.81 19.71 -5.37
N ARG A 24 4.35 19.84 -6.63
CA ARG A 24 3.38 20.88 -7.03
C ARG A 24 1.97 20.33 -7.19
N SER A 25 1.83 19.26 -7.95
CA SER A 25 0.54 18.67 -8.32
C SER A 25 0.28 17.37 -7.57
N GLY A 26 1.31 16.79 -6.94
CA GLY A 26 1.22 15.55 -6.18
C GLY A 26 0.30 15.65 -4.97
N GLN A 27 -0.37 14.55 -4.63
CA GLN A 27 -1.18 14.49 -3.41
C GLN A 27 -0.32 14.78 -2.18
N LYS A 28 -0.80 15.61 -1.25
CA LYS A 28 -0.09 16.06 -0.04
C LYS A 28 1.27 16.71 -0.40
N THR A 29 2.38 16.06 0.03
CA THR A 29 3.75 16.49 -0.22
C THR A 29 4.39 15.79 -1.42
N GLY A 30 3.59 15.05 -2.22
CA GLY A 30 4.05 14.28 -3.38
C GLY A 30 4.65 12.90 -3.05
N PHE A 31 4.92 12.61 -1.78
CA PHE A 31 5.44 11.31 -1.32
C PHE A 31 4.98 11.00 0.11
N TYR A 32 4.79 9.71 0.43
CA TYR A 32 4.33 9.26 1.74
C TYR A 32 5.52 8.81 2.60
N LEU A 33 6.21 9.76 3.23
CA LEU A 33 7.37 9.50 4.09
C LEU A 33 7.03 8.63 5.31
N ASP A 34 5.79 8.70 5.78
CA ASP A 34 5.26 7.93 6.90
C ASP A 34 5.27 6.41 6.68
N GLN A 35 5.36 5.96 5.41
CA GLN A 35 5.42 4.54 5.03
C GLN A 35 6.86 4.02 4.84
N ARG A 36 7.91 4.82 5.03
CA ARG A 36 9.30 4.45 4.77
C ARG A 36 9.70 3.13 5.43
N GLU A 37 9.45 2.99 6.73
CA GLU A 37 9.82 1.78 7.47
C GLU A 37 8.95 0.59 7.06
N ASN A 38 7.67 0.81 6.78
CA ASN A 38 6.77 -0.24 6.33
C ASN A 38 7.17 -0.77 4.94
N ARG A 39 7.65 0.10 4.04
CA ARG A 39 8.21 -0.34 2.76
C ARG A 39 9.42 -1.24 2.93
N ALA A 40 10.33 -0.91 3.84
CA ALA A 40 11.49 -1.75 4.13
C ALA A 40 11.10 -3.12 4.73
N LYS A 41 10.03 -3.17 5.53
CA LYS A 41 9.54 -4.39 6.18
C LYS A 41 8.96 -5.42 5.22
N ILE A 42 8.59 -5.05 3.99
CA ILE A 42 8.12 -6.06 3.02
C ILE A 42 9.25 -6.88 2.39
N LEU A 43 10.50 -6.42 2.44
CA LEU A 43 11.62 -7.06 1.75
C LEU A 43 11.76 -8.57 2.03
N PRO A 44 11.63 -9.07 3.29
CA PRO A 44 11.73 -10.50 3.56
C PRO A 44 10.59 -11.34 2.96
N TYR A 45 9.49 -10.73 2.57
CA TYR A 45 8.28 -11.43 2.12
C TYR A 45 8.16 -11.54 0.60
N VAL A 46 8.96 -10.78 -0.18
CA VAL A 46 8.74 -10.61 -1.62
C VAL A 46 9.70 -11.39 -2.52
N LYS A 47 10.79 -11.95 -1.96
CA LYS A 47 11.80 -12.69 -2.76
C LYS A 47 11.17 -13.86 -3.51
N ASP A 48 11.37 -13.90 -4.82
CA ASP A 48 10.83 -14.93 -5.74
C ASP A 48 9.29 -15.03 -5.73
N LYS A 49 8.59 -13.95 -5.33
CA LYS A 49 7.14 -13.89 -5.15
C LYS A 49 6.44 -13.07 -6.22
N ARG A 50 5.20 -13.46 -6.54
CA ARG A 50 4.25 -12.65 -7.30
C ARG A 50 3.59 -11.64 -6.37
N VAL A 51 3.83 -10.36 -6.61
CA VAL A 51 3.35 -9.25 -5.78
C VAL A 51 2.27 -8.46 -6.49
N LEU A 52 1.15 -8.19 -5.81
CA LEU A 52 0.14 -7.22 -6.22
C LEU A 52 0.17 -6.02 -5.29
N ASN A 53 0.47 -4.84 -5.83
CA ASN A 53 0.46 -3.58 -5.09
C ASN A 53 -0.75 -2.73 -5.51
N CYS A 54 -1.74 -2.62 -4.64
CA CYS A 54 -2.96 -1.86 -4.85
C CYS A 54 -2.88 -0.46 -4.23
N PHE A 55 -3.44 0.55 -4.92
CA PHE A 55 -3.32 1.95 -4.57
C PHE A 55 -1.85 2.37 -4.57
N CYS A 56 -1.14 1.97 -5.63
CA CYS A 56 0.33 2.02 -5.65
C CYS A 56 0.89 3.45 -5.72
N PHE A 57 0.05 4.46 -6.03
CA PHE A 57 0.45 5.87 -6.15
C PHE A 57 1.72 6.00 -7.02
N SER A 58 2.78 6.64 -6.51
CA SER A 58 4.07 6.78 -7.20
C SER A 58 4.95 5.51 -7.20
N GLY A 59 4.39 4.35 -6.87
CA GLY A 59 5.02 3.03 -6.98
C GLY A 59 6.05 2.68 -5.92
N ALA A 60 6.12 3.42 -4.80
CA ALA A 60 7.19 3.20 -3.83
C ALA A 60 7.23 1.77 -3.27
N PHE A 61 6.09 1.16 -2.87
CA PHE A 61 6.06 -0.24 -2.47
C PHE A 61 6.46 -1.20 -3.61
N SER A 62 6.13 -0.86 -4.87
CA SER A 62 6.53 -1.68 -6.04
C SER A 62 8.04 -1.67 -6.23
N VAL A 63 8.69 -0.49 -6.09
CA VAL A 63 10.15 -0.36 -6.15
C VAL A 63 10.82 -1.18 -5.06
N TYR A 64 10.27 -1.19 -3.83
CA TYR A 64 10.77 -2.05 -2.75
C TYR A 64 10.54 -3.54 -3.02
N ALA A 65 9.41 -3.91 -3.65
CA ALA A 65 9.20 -5.30 -4.06
C ALA A 65 10.23 -5.76 -5.09
N MET A 66 10.58 -4.91 -6.07
CA MET A 66 11.66 -5.15 -7.03
C MET A 66 13.02 -5.25 -6.34
N GLN A 67 13.33 -4.34 -5.40
CA GLN A 67 14.55 -4.41 -4.57
C GLN A 67 14.66 -5.73 -3.82
N GLY A 68 13.54 -6.26 -3.33
CA GLY A 68 13.46 -7.56 -2.65
C GLY A 68 13.48 -8.76 -3.61
N SER A 69 13.73 -8.56 -4.90
CA SER A 69 13.79 -9.61 -5.94
C SER A 69 12.47 -10.36 -6.10
N ALA A 70 11.34 -9.63 -6.12
CA ALA A 70 10.06 -10.21 -6.51
C ALA A 70 10.14 -10.82 -7.92
N SER A 71 9.48 -11.95 -8.16
CA SER A 71 9.45 -12.58 -9.50
C SER A 71 8.54 -11.85 -10.47
N GLN A 72 7.50 -11.18 -9.96
CA GLN A 72 6.60 -10.32 -10.73
C GLN A 72 5.99 -9.26 -9.79
N VAL A 73 5.83 -8.04 -10.30
CA VAL A 73 5.15 -6.95 -9.58
C VAL A 73 4.04 -6.39 -10.46
N VAL A 74 2.79 -6.55 -10.02
CA VAL A 74 1.61 -5.93 -10.62
C VAL A 74 1.21 -4.74 -9.76
N SER A 75 1.16 -3.55 -10.33
CA SER A 75 0.86 -2.30 -9.63
C SER A 75 -0.39 -1.67 -10.19
N VAL A 76 -1.34 -1.30 -9.34
CA VAL A 76 -2.61 -0.71 -9.78
C VAL A 76 -2.93 0.57 -9.00
N ASP A 77 -3.31 1.60 -9.74
CA ASP A 77 -3.86 2.85 -9.23
C ASP A 77 -4.89 3.42 -10.21
N SER A 78 -5.80 4.23 -9.72
CA SER A 78 -6.81 4.89 -10.56
C SER A 78 -6.27 6.12 -11.30
N SER A 79 -5.16 6.70 -10.86
CA SER A 79 -4.51 7.86 -11.45
C SER A 79 -3.49 7.44 -12.50
N ALA A 80 -3.71 7.86 -13.74
CA ALA A 80 -2.75 7.66 -14.84
C ALA A 80 -1.42 8.37 -14.55
N ASP A 81 -1.47 9.60 -14.01
CA ASP A 81 -0.27 10.37 -13.67
C ASP A 81 0.56 9.69 -12.57
N ALA A 82 -0.12 9.10 -11.58
CA ALA A 82 0.56 8.32 -10.54
C ALA A 82 1.25 7.09 -11.12
N ILE A 83 0.61 6.38 -12.04
CA ILE A 83 1.18 5.22 -12.72
C ILE A 83 2.39 5.63 -13.59
N GLU A 84 2.33 6.74 -14.31
CA GLU A 84 3.49 7.22 -15.09
C GLU A 84 4.66 7.59 -14.16
N LEU A 85 4.40 8.26 -13.05
CA LEU A 85 5.43 8.54 -12.04
C LEU A 85 6.00 7.26 -11.42
N ALA A 86 5.16 6.25 -11.19
CA ALA A 86 5.59 4.95 -10.67
C ALA A 86 6.52 4.21 -11.65
N LYS A 87 6.24 4.26 -12.96
CA LYS A 87 7.13 3.72 -14.00
C LYS A 87 8.50 4.40 -14.00
N ILE A 88 8.50 5.75 -13.89
CA ILE A 88 9.75 6.52 -13.78
C ILE A 88 10.54 6.08 -12.56
N ASN A 89 9.89 5.97 -11.39
CA ASN A 89 10.53 5.55 -10.15
C ASN A 89 11.09 4.12 -10.22
N ALA A 90 10.38 3.21 -10.86
CA ALA A 90 10.88 1.86 -11.10
C ALA A 90 12.11 1.87 -12.02
N ALA A 91 12.06 2.59 -13.13
CA ALA A 91 13.15 2.67 -14.11
C ALA A 91 14.41 3.34 -13.55
N LEU A 92 14.29 4.32 -12.65
CA LEU A 92 15.41 4.95 -11.96
C LEU A 92 16.27 3.98 -11.15
N ASN A 93 15.66 2.91 -10.64
CA ASN A 93 16.31 1.93 -9.78
C ASN A 93 16.57 0.59 -10.49
N PHE A 94 15.64 0.16 -11.33
CA PHE A 94 15.64 -1.16 -11.97
C PHE A 94 15.28 -1.05 -13.46
N PRO A 95 16.14 -0.44 -14.30
CA PRO A 95 15.83 -0.17 -15.70
C PRO A 95 15.63 -1.45 -16.55
N ASN A 96 16.14 -2.59 -16.10
CA ASN A 96 16.05 -3.87 -16.79
C ASN A 96 15.05 -4.85 -16.12
N TYR A 97 14.19 -4.37 -15.24
CA TYR A 97 13.18 -5.24 -14.60
C TYR A 97 11.96 -5.36 -15.53
N GLU A 98 11.86 -6.46 -16.26
CA GLU A 98 10.82 -6.71 -17.28
C GLU A 98 9.50 -7.27 -16.67
N GLN A 99 9.55 -7.87 -15.48
CA GLN A 99 8.42 -8.56 -14.84
C GLN A 99 7.51 -7.60 -14.06
N GLN A 100 7.25 -6.42 -14.63
CA GLN A 100 6.39 -5.39 -14.04
C GLN A 100 5.17 -5.12 -14.91
N GLU A 101 4.02 -5.00 -14.26
CA GLU A 101 2.76 -4.62 -14.90
C GLU A 101 2.18 -3.39 -14.21
N TRP A 102 1.74 -2.40 -15.00
CA TRP A 102 1.20 -1.15 -14.51
C TRP A 102 -0.22 -0.96 -15.02
N MET A 103 -1.17 -0.90 -14.10
CA MET A 103 -2.60 -0.86 -14.41
C MET A 103 -3.22 0.45 -13.94
N VAL A 104 -3.79 1.21 -14.88
CA VAL A 104 -4.67 2.34 -14.55
C VAL A 104 -6.09 1.79 -14.41
N ALA A 105 -6.55 1.58 -13.18
CA ALA A 105 -7.87 1.01 -12.91
C ALA A 105 -8.38 1.36 -11.51
N ASP A 106 -9.70 1.34 -11.34
CA ASP A 106 -10.31 1.32 -10.01
C ASP A 106 -9.98 -0.01 -9.31
N VAL A 107 -9.35 0.07 -8.13
CA VAL A 107 -8.85 -1.11 -7.41
C VAL A 107 -9.97 -2.07 -7.03
N PHE A 108 -11.15 -1.57 -6.64
CA PHE A 108 -12.29 -2.44 -6.28
C PHE A 108 -12.76 -3.27 -7.46
N THR A 109 -12.83 -2.65 -8.63
CA THR A 109 -13.21 -3.29 -9.89
C THR A 109 -12.14 -4.28 -10.32
N TYR A 110 -10.86 -3.88 -10.26
CA TYR A 110 -9.73 -4.70 -10.68
C TYR A 110 -9.57 -5.97 -9.82
N LEU A 111 -9.70 -5.85 -8.50
CA LEU A 111 -9.67 -7.02 -7.60
C LEU A 111 -10.80 -8.02 -7.90
N ARG A 112 -12.00 -7.55 -8.28
CA ARG A 112 -13.10 -8.42 -8.71
C ARG A 112 -12.78 -9.13 -10.02
N GLN A 113 -12.23 -8.41 -11.00
CA GLN A 113 -11.78 -9.00 -12.27
C GLN A 113 -10.72 -10.09 -12.05
N LEU A 114 -9.72 -9.83 -11.23
CA LEU A 114 -8.70 -10.82 -10.88
C LEU A 114 -9.31 -12.06 -10.21
N ARG A 115 -10.26 -11.87 -9.28
CA ARG A 115 -10.99 -12.98 -8.65
C ARG A 115 -11.75 -13.82 -9.68
N ASP A 116 -12.45 -13.17 -10.60
CA ASP A 116 -13.26 -13.85 -11.62
C ASP A 116 -12.37 -14.60 -12.63
N GLN A 117 -11.15 -14.09 -12.86
CA GLN A 117 -10.09 -14.75 -13.63
C GLN A 117 -9.35 -15.85 -12.85
N ARG A 118 -9.65 -16.03 -11.56
CA ARG A 118 -8.93 -16.94 -10.65
C ARG A 118 -7.44 -16.68 -10.57
N ALA A 119 -7.04 -15.42 -10.71
CA ALA A 119 -5.65 -15.02 -10.51
C ALA A 119 -5.21 -15.25 -9.06
N THR A 120 -3.93 -15.55 -8.87
CA THR A 120 -3.36 -15.75 -7.52
C THR A 120 -2.07 -14.97 -7.35
N PHE A 121 -1.79 -14.57 -6.11
CA PHE A 121 -0.57 -13.84 -5.71
C PHE A 121 0.00 -14.43 -4.43
N ASP A 122 1.31 -14.29 -4.26
CA ASP A 122 1.99 -14.67 -3.02
C ASP A 122 1.92 -13.56 -1.98
N VAL A 123 2.01 -12.29 -2.44
CA VAL A 123 1.97 -11.10 -1.59
C VAL A 123 1.00 -10.09 -2.19
N ILE A 124 0.11 -9.56 -1.35
CA ILE A 124 -0.77 -8.44 -1.73
C ILE A 124 -0.58 -7.29 -0.75
N ILE A 125 -0.38 -6.08 -1.29
CA ILE A 125 -0.23 -4.84 -0.53
C ILE A 125 -1.46 -3.99 -0.81
N LEU A 126 -2.13 -3.54 0.26
CA LEU A 126 -3.28 -2.65 0.22
C LEU A 126 -2.97 -1.39 1.04
N ASP A 127 -2.68 -0.28 0.38
CA ASP A 127 -2.46 1.03 1.01
C ASP A 127 -3.49 2.07 0.51
N PRO A 128 -4.78 1.89 0.85
CA PRO A 128 -5.85 2.71 0.32
C PRO A 128 -5.84 4.13 0.89
N PRO A 129 -6.40 5.11 0.16
CA PRO A 129 -6.63 6.46 0.68
C PRO A 129 -7.59 6.43 1.87
N LYS A 130 -7.73 7.57 2.56
CA LYS A 130 -8.66 7.71 3.69
C LYS A 130 -10.11 7.49 3.26
N PHE A 131 -10.69 6.35 3.64
CA PHE A 131 -12.13 6.10 3.42
C PHE A 131 -13.02 6.76 4.49
N ALA A 132 -12.48 7.01 5.70
CA ALA A 132 -13.18 7.70 6.78
C ALA A 132 -12.33 8.85 7.35
N PRO A 133 -12.45 10.07 6.82
CA PRO A 133 -11.80 11.24 7.41
C PRO A 133 -12.35 11.58 8.80
N THR A 134 -13.60 11.20 9.11
CA THR A 134 -14.27 11.45 10.39
C THR A 134 -14.87 10.16 10.96
N ARG A 135 -15.11 10.13 12.29
CA ARG A 135 -15.76 8.99 12.97
C ARG A 135 -17.18 8.71 12.45
N SER A 136 -17.92 9.72 12.03
CA SER A 136 -19.27 9.56 11.47
C SER A 136 -19.31 8.76 10.17
N LEU A 137 -18.18 8.69 9.45
CA LEU A 137 -18.05 7.91 8.21
C LEU A 137 -17.41 6.53 8.44
N ALA A 138 -17.10 6.17 9.69
CA ALA A 138 -16.36 4.94 10.01
C ALA A 138 -17.08 3.67 9.53
N GLU A 139 -18.41 3.56 9.72
CA GLU A 139 -19.17 2.39 9.28
C GLU A 139 -19.19 2.23 7.75
N LYS A 140 -19.34 3.34 7.02
CA LYS A 140 -19.29 3.32 5.56
C LYS A 140 -17.90 2.91 5.07
N ALA A 141 -16.86 3.46 5.67
CA ALA A 141 -15.48 3.13 5.36
C ALA A 141 -15.13 1.68 5.71
N ALA A 142 -15.67 1.15 6.83
CA ALA A 142 -15.46 -0.23 7.24
C ALA A 142 -15.88 -1.23 6.16
N ARG A 143 -16.98 -0.95 5.42
CA ARG A 143 -17.41 -1.78 4.29
C ARG A 143 -16.39 -1.80 3.17
N GLY A 144 -15.81 -0.62 2.82
CA GLY A 144 -14.77 -0.53 1.80
C GLY A 144 -13.50 -1.28 2.20
N TYR A 145 -13.02 -1.08 3.44
CA TYR A 145 -11.88 -1.85 3.96
C TYR A 145 -12.15 -3.35 3.99
N LYS A 146 -13.35 -3.76 4.42
CA LYS A 146 -13.74 -5.18 4.43
C LYS A 146 -13.72 -5.77 3.04
N ASP A 147 -14.28 -5.07 2.05
CA ASP A 147 -14.41 -5.55 0.68
C ASP A 147 -13.04 -5.78 0.02
N ILE A 148 -12.14 -4.79 0.05
CA ILE A 148 -10.80 -4.96 -0.56
C ILE A 148 -9.97 -6.04 0.14
N ASN A 149 -10.05 -6.15 1.47
CA ASN A 149 -9.31 -7.16 2.22
C ASN A 149 -9.86 -8.56 1.99
N LEU A 150 -11.18 -8.72 1.91
CA LEU A 150 -11.83 -9.98 1.55
C LEU A 150 -11.38 -10.45 0.16
N LEU A 151 -11.40 -9.56 -0.83
CA LEU A 151 -10.95 -9.88 -2.19
C LEU A 151 -9.47 -10.25 -2.21
N ALA A 152 -8.61 -9.49 -1.52
CA ALA A 152 -7.19 -9.81 -1.42
C ALA A 152 -6.95 -11.19 -0.78
N MET A 153 -7.64 -11.50 0.32
CA MET A 153 -7.52 -12.82 0.97
C MET A 153 -7.95 -13.98 0.06
N LYS A 154 -8.93 -13.76 -0.84
CA LYS A 154 -9.34 -14.75 -1.84
C LYS A 154 -8.33 -14.92 -2.98
N LEU A 155 -7.57 -13.88 -3.30
CA LEU A 155 -6.54 -13.89 -4.34
C LEU A 155 -5.19 -14.42 -3.85
N LEU A 156 -4.96 -14.49 -2.53
CA LEU A 156 -3.73 -15.00 -1.97
C LEU A 156 -3.69 -16.55 -2.02
N VAL A 157 -2.53 -17.07 -2.40
CA VAL A 157 -2.23 -18.50 -2.24
C VAL A 157 -2.28 -18.90 -0.75
N ALA A 158 -2.42 -20.19 -0.45
CA ALA A 158 -2.29 -20.66 0.93
C ALA A 158 -0.87 -20.39 1.46
N GLY A 159 -0.76 -19.77 2.64
CA GLY A 159 0.52 -19.29 3.19
C GLY A 159 1.00 -17.97 2.58
N GLY A 160 0.19 -17.30 1.76
CA GLY A 160 0.49 -15.99 1.19
C GLY A 160 0.45 -14.86 2.23
N THR A 161 1.04 -13.73 1.89
CA THR A 161 1.18 -12.57 2.78
C THR A 161 0.27 -11.42 2.36
N LEU A 162 -0.54 -10.94 3.29
CA LEU A 162 -1.30 -9.70 3.15
C LEU A 162 -0.62 -8.58 3.95
N VAL A 163 -0.29 -7.48 3.27
CA VAL A 163 0.15 -6.23 3.91
C VAL A 163 -0.97 -5.22 3.70
N THR A 164 -1.59 -4.74 4.77
CA THR A 164 -2.78 -3.89 4.64
C THR A 164 -2.74 -2.73 5.63
N PHE A 165 -3.22 -1.56 5.16
CA PHE A 165 -3.15 -0.31 5.91
C PHE A 165 -4.50 0.39 6.01
N SER A 166 -4.60 1.25 7.01
CA SER A 166 -5.62 2.29 7.14
C SER A 166 -5.00 3.56 7.73
N CYS A 167 -5.08 4.66 6.99
CA CYS A 167 -4.73 6.00 7.48
C CYS A 167 -5.97 6.81 7.92
N SER A 168 -7.14 6.17 8.07
CA SER A 168 -8.38 6.82 8.46
C SER A 168 -8.42 7.10 9.97
N GLY A 169 -8.48 8.38 10.37
CA GLY A 169 -8.58 8.78 11.79
C GLY A 169 -9.86 8.29 12.48
N GLY A 170 -10.93 8.03 11.73
CA GLY A 170 -12.17 7.45 12.25
C GLY A 170 -12.13 5.94 12.53
N ILE A 171 -11.04 5.25 12.15
CA ILE A 171 -10.85 3.80 12.32
C ILE A 171 -9.70 3.58 13.32
N SER A 172 -9.99 3.02 14.50
CA SER A 172 -8.94 2.61 15.45
C SER A 172 -8.24 1.32 15.00
N ALA A 173 -7.08 1.00 15.59
CA ALA A 173 -6.36 -0.23 15.29
C ALA A 173 -7.19 -1.48 15.61
N GLU A 174 -7.89 -1.49 16.74
CA GLU A 174 -8.79 -2.59 17.15
C GLU A 174 -9.98 -2.72 16.19
N PHE A 175 -10.56 -1.58 15.76
CA PHE A 175 -11.65 -1.61 14.81
C PHE A 175 -11.20 -2.08 13.44
N PHE A 176 -10.01 -1.67 12.98
CA PHE A 176 -9.43 -2.17 11.73
C PHE A 176 -9.17 -3.68 11.82
N GLN A 177 -8.60 -4.19 12.92
CA GLN A 177 -8.43 -5.63 13.13
C GLN A 177 -9.78 -6.38 13.10
N LYS A 178 -10.84 -5.82 13.69
CA LYS A 178 -12.19 -6.40 13.65
C LYS A 178 -12.74 -6.47 12.21
N ILE A 179 -12.51 -5.42 11.40
CA ILE A 179 -12.87 -5.41 9.99
C ILE A 179 -12.17 -6.54 9.23
N LEU A 180 -10.85 -6.71 9.45
CA LEU A 180 -10.04 -7.77 8.83
C LEU A 180 -10.51 -9.16 9.27
N SER A 181 -10.85 -9.35 10.54
CA SER A 181 -11.41 -10.60 11.05
C SER A 181 -12.71 -10.97 10.34
N GLY A 182 -13.61 -9.98 10.15
CA GLY A 182 -14.84 -10.17 9.38
C GLY A 182 -14.58 -10.49 7.90
N ALA A 183 -13.56 -9.87 7.29
CA ALA A 183 -13.14 -10.17 5.91
C ALA A 183 -12.60 -11.60 5.79
N ALA A 184 -11.78 -12.04 6.75
CA ALA A 184 -11.22 -13.39 6.80
C ALA A 184 -12.31 -14.47 6.92
N SER A 185 -13.29 -14.24 7.81
CA SER A 185 -14.45 -15.14 7.97
C SER A 185 -15.24 -15.27 6.67
N ASP A 186 -15.55 -14.15 6.00
CA ASP A 186 -16.31 -14.16 4.74
C ASP A 186 -15.49 -14.71 3.56
N ALA A 187 -14.16 -14.62 3.62
CA ALA A 187 -13.27 -15.25 2.65
C ALA A 187 -13.10 -16.75 2.86
N GLY A 188 -13.52 -17.29 4.03
CA GLY A 188 -13.29 -18.66 4.44
C GLY A 188 -11.80 -18.95 4.68
N ARG A 189 -11.02 -17.96 5.16
CA ARG A 189 -9.59 -18.06 5.33
C ARG A 189 -9.19 -17.90 6.79
N ARG A 190 -8.21 -18.71 7.23
CA ARG A 190 -7.53 -18.50 8.50
C ARG A 190 -6.42 -17.47 8.29
N VAL A 191 -6.39 -16.41 9.12
CA VAL A 191 -5.43 -15.31 9.02
C VAL A 191 -4.72 -15.11 10.35
N ILE A 192 -3.39 -15.00 10.31
CA ILE A 192 -2.53 -14.75 11.47
C ILE A 192 -1.83 -13.42 11.27
N ILE A 193 -1.89 -12.52 12.25
CA ILE A 193 -1.11 -11.28 12.28
C ILE A 193 0.32 -11.65 12.67
N GLU A 194 1.28 -11.42 11.76
CA GLU A 194 2.71 -11.60 12.04
C GLU A 194 3.33 -10.32 12.61
N GLU A 195 2.91 -9.15 12.11
CA GLU A 195 3.44 -7.86 12.56
C GLU A 195 2.37 -6.77 12.55
N ARG A 196 2.49 -5.82 13.49
CA ARG A 196 1.73 -4.57 13.50
C ARG A 196 2.60 -3.46 12.95
N LEU A 197 2.02 -2.63 12.08
CA LEU A 197 2.70 -1.55 11.38
C LEU A 197 2.11 -0.20 11.79
N PHE A 198 3.00 0.79 11.88
CA PHE A 198 2.69 2.15 12.28
C PHE A 198 3.37 3.13 11.32
N GLN A 199 3.15 4.42 11.50
CA GLN A 199 3.93 5.45 10.82
C GLN A 199 5.41 5.36 11.22
N SER A 200 6.29 5.75 10.28
CA SER A 200 7.74 5.75 10.50
C SER A 200 8.13 6.61 11.70
N SER A 201 9.26 6.29 12.31
CA SER A 201 9.74 6.87 13.58
C SER A 201 9.95 8.40 13.56
N ASP A 202 10.15 8.99 12.38
CA ASP A 202 10.22 10.45 12.16
C ASP A 202 8.84 11.13 12.16
N HIS A 203 7.75 10.36 12.15
CA HIS A 203 6.37 10.84 12.35
C HIS A 203 5.95 10.62 13.81
N THR A 204 6.61 11.36 14.71
CA THR A 204 6.42 11.21 16.15
C THR A 204 5.02 11.58 16.61
N VAL A 205 4.56 10.92 17.67
CA VAL A 205 3.27 11.18 18.32
C VAL A 205 3.51 11.88 19.65
N SER A 206 2.87 13.03 19.87
CA SER A 206 2.92 13.69 21.17
C SER A 206 2.08 12.93 22.19
N LEU A 207 2.59 12.74 23.41
CA LEU A 207 1.82 12.15 24.52
C LEU A 207 0.52 12.91 24.82
N HIS A 208 0.49 14.22 24.51
CA HIS A 208 -0.69 15.08 24.72
C HIS A 208 -1.62 15.10 23.50
N PHE A 209 -1.24 14.45 22.37
CA PHE A 209 -2.03 14.40 21.15
C PHE A 209 -1.96 12.99 20.53
N PRO A 210 -2.65 12.00 21.15
CA PRO A 210 -2.62 10.61 20.69
C PRO A 210 -3.25 10.42 19.30
N GLU A 211 -4.08 11.35 18.83
CA GLU A 211 -4.64 11.37 17.48
C GLU A 211 -3.56 11.50 16.38
N GLY A 212 -2.35 11.88 16.76
CA GLY A 212 -1.17 11.86 15.89
C GLY A 212 -0.79 10.43 15.44
N GLU A 213 -1.21 9.38 16.14
CA GLU A 213 -1.10 7.99 15.71
C GLU A 213 -2.24 7.66 14.74
N TYR A 214 -2.03 7.93 13.46
CA TYR A 214 -3.08 7.82 12.44
C TYR A 214 -2.92 6.62 11.51
N LEU A 215 -1.68 6.11 11.31
CA LEU A 215 -1.42 4.98 10.42
C LEU A 215 -1.48 3.66 11.19
N LYS A 216 -2.30 2.75 10.75
CA LYS A 216 -2.44 1.39 11.26
C LYS A 216 -2.23 0.42 10.11
N GLY A 217 -1.40 -0.58 10.31
CA GLY A 217 -1.19 -1.62 9.33
C GLY A 217 -0.92 -2.99 9.96
N PHE A 218 -1.02 -4.01 9.14
CA PHE A 218 -0.73 -5.38 9.54
C PHE A 218 -0.02 -6.11 8.41
N ILE A 219 0.98 -6.92 8.77
CA ILE A 219 1.47 -8.02 7.95
C ILE A 219 0.78 -9.28 8.46
N CYS A 220 0.07 -9.96 7.59
CA CYS A 220 -0.72 -11.14 7.92
C CYS A 220 -0.34 -12.32 7.03
N ARG A 221 -0.32 -13.52 7.61
CA ARG A 221 -0.23 -14.79 6.90
C ARG A 221 -1.62 -15.35 6.69
N VAL A 222 -1.95 -15.73 5.44
CA VAL A 222 -3.29 -16.15 5.02
C VAL A 222 -3.24 -17.63 4.59
N PHE A 223 -4.04 -18.51 5.26
CA PHE A 223 -4.09 -19.95 5.02
C PHE A 223 -5.43 -20.39 4.44
#